data_f93457029be853c4b449bc4911b9c3b7
#
_entry.id   f93457029be853c4b449bc4911b9c3b7
#
_cell.length_a   1.000
_cell.length_b   1.000
_cell.length_c   1.000
_cell.angle_alpha   90.00
_cell.angle_beta   90.00
_cell.angle_gamma   90.00
#
_symmetry.space_group_name_H-M   'P 1'
#
loop_
_entity.id
_entity.type
_entity.pdbx_description
1 polymer ?
#
loop_
_entity_poly.entity_id
_entity_poly.type
_entity_poly.pdbx_seq_one_letter_code
_entity_poly.pdbx_strand_id
1 'polypeptide(L)'
;QRTIVEVPIASGSILENKPLSRVPHLKQTVVVNVKREGQNMIPDPETVLKAGDFIYVLTAAKNAERLQKLGEEQLPKDHIRKI
;
A
#
# COMPACT_ATOMS: atom_id res chain seq x y z
N GLN A 1 -6.29 -18.75 -6.25
CA GLN A 1 -5.28 -18.16 -7.10
C GLN A 1 -4.59 -17.00 -6.41
N ARG A 2 -3.29 -17.10 -6.22
CA ARG A 2 -2.53 -16.08 -5.52
C ARG A 2 -1.57 -15.38 -6.44
N THR A 3 -1.26 -14.14 -6.09
CA THR A 3 -0.31 -13.34 -6.85
C THR A 3 0.43 -12.42 -5.90
N ILE A 4 1.57 -11.91 -6.36
CA ILE A 4 2.29 -10.87 -5.63
C ILE A 4 1.97 -9.54 -6.29
N VAL A 5 1.55 -8.58 -5.48
CA VAL A 5 1.18 -7.26 -5.94
C VAL A 5 2.20 -6.27 -5.41
N GLU A 6 2.76 -5.46 -6.30
CA GLU A 6 3.62 -4.36 -5.90
C GLU A 6 2.76 -3.13 -5.73
N VAL A 7 2.79 -2.54 -4.54
CA VAL A 7 1.96 -1.38 -4.24
C VAL A 7 2.86 -0.20 -3.93
N PRO A 8 3.01 0.75 -4.85
CA PRO A 8 3.76 1.97 -4.57
C PRO A 8 2.96 2.84 -3.62
N ILE A 9 3.64 3.45 -2.66
CA ILE A 9 2.99 4.33 -1.71
C ILE A 9 3.17 5.76 -2.19
N ALA A 10 2.12 6.34 -2.69
CA ALA A 10 2.16 7.72 -3.18
C ALA A 10 1.99 8.69 -2.04
N SER A 11 2.57 9.88 -2.22
CA SER A 11 2.31 10.98 -1.31
C SER A 11 0.82 11.30 -1.35
N GLY A 12 0.19 11.45 -0.20
CA GLY A 12 -1.24 11.72 -0.14
C GLY A 12 -2.11 10.47 -0.19
N SER A 13 -1.51 9.28 -0.21
CA SER A 13 -2.29 8.05 -0.23
C SER A 13 -2.79 7.71 1.18
N ILE A 14 -3.75 6.80 1.22
CA ILE A 14 -4.32 6.36 2.50
C ILE A 14 -3.25 5.73 3.38
N LEU A 15 -2.27 5.06 2.77
CA LEU A 15 -1.27 4.33 3.54
C LEU A 15 -0.07 5.17 3.94
N GLU A 16 0.06 6.37 3.41
CA GLU A 16 1.19 7.22 3.78
C GLU A 16 1.15 7.53 5.28
N ASN A 17 2.31 7.35 5.94
CA ASN A 17 2.47 7.60 7.38
C ASN A 17 1.63 6.68 8.25
N LYS A 18 1.21 5.54 7.71
CA LYS A 18 0.50 4.54 8.48
C LYS A 18 1.38 3.33 8.70
N PRO A 19 1.23 2.64 9.83
CA PRO A 19 1.99 1.40 10.05
C PRO A 19 1.44 0.27 9.19
N LEU A 20 2.27 -0.73 8.95
CA LEU A 20 1.85 -1.89 8.17
C LEU A 20 0.61 -2.56 8.74
N SER A 21 0.41 -2.47 10.05
CA SER A 21 -0.77 -3.05 10.67
C SER A 21 -2.06 -2.44 10.15
N ARG A 22 -1.99 -1.30 9.46
CA ARG A 22 -3.18 -0.67 8.88
C ARG A 22 -3.51 -1.19 7.48
N VAL A 23 -2.62 -1.98 6.89
CA VAL A 23 -2.97 -2.61 5.61
C VAL A 23 -4.13 -3.56 5.89
N PRO A 24 -5.21 -3.50 5.12
CA PRO A 24 -6.39 -4.30 5.42
C PRO A 24 -6.10 -5.78 5.54
N HIS A 25 -6.73 -6.41 6.52
CA HIS A 25 -6.59 -7.85 6.72
C HIS A 25 -7.55 -8.57 5.79
N LEU A 26 -7.17 -8.64 4.54
CA LEU A 26 -7.95 -9.38 3.56
C LEU A 26 -7.58 -10.86 3.68
N LYS A 27 -8.52 -11.73 3.35
CA LYS A 27 -8.25 -13.15 3.39
C LYS A 27 -7.11 -13.49 2.46
N GLN A 28 -6.23 -14.37 2.92
CA GLN A 28 -5.12 -14.87 2.12
C GLN A 28 -4.20 -13.74 1.66
N THR A 29 -3.93 -12.80 2.55
CA THR A 29 -3.12 -11.62 2.24
C THR A 29 -2.00 -11.48 3.25
N VAL A 30 -0.77 -11.36 2.76
CA VAL A 30 0.42 -11.20 3.60
C VAL A 30 1.35 -10.20 2.93
N VAL A 31 1.84 -9.23 3.72
CA VAL A 31 2.88 -8.34 3.24
C VAL A 31 4.21 -9.08 3.37
N VAL A 32 4.88 -9.30 2.25
CA VAL A 32 6.10 -10.11 2.24
C VAL A 32 7.37 -9.29 2.18
N ASN A 33 7.29 -8.01 1.80
CA ASN A 33 8.49 -7.18 1.70
C ASN A 33 8.09 -5.72 1.67
N VAL A 34 8.98 -4.86 2.17
CA VAL A 34 8.88 -3.41 2.02
C VAL A 34 10.19 -2.96 1.41
N LYS A 35 10.13 -2.10 0.41
CA LYS A 35 11.33 -1.57 -0.20
C LYS A 35 11.34 -0.05 -0.05
N ARG A 36 12.42 0.48 0.49
CA ARG A 36 12.60 1.92 0.67
C ARG A 36 13.95 2.32 0.10
N GLU A 37 13.92 3.25 -0.85
CA GLU A 37 15.15 3.74 -1.47
C GLU A 37 16.04 2.59 -1.97
N GLY A 38 15.41 1.60 -2.59
CA GLY A 38 16.11 0.46 -3.13
C GLY A 38 16.52 -0.61 -2.12
N GLN A 39 16.22 -0.40 -0.85
CA GLN A 39 16.60 -1.34 0.20
C GLN A 39 15.42 -2.15 0.67
N ASN A 40 15.60 -3.45 0.76
CA ASN A 40 14.58 -4.33 1.29
C ASN A 40 14.55 -4.25 2.82
N MET A 41 13.35 -4.24 3.36
CA MET A 41 13.15 -4.19 4.80
C MET A 41 12.24 -5.33 5.21
N ILE A 42 12.52 -5.92 6.35
CA ILE A 42 11.66 -6.96 6.90
C ILE A 42 10.34 -6.31 7.31
N PRO A 43 9.21 -6.83 6.85
CA PRO A 43 7.92 -6.24 7.24
C PRO A 43 7.67 -6.45 8.72
N ASP A 44 7.33 -5.37 9.38
CA ASP A 44 7.03 -5.39 10.80
C ASP A 44 5.70 -4.63 10.95
N PRO A 45 4.78 -5.11 11.79
CA PRO A 45 3.47 -4.44 11.91
C PRO A 45 3.57 -2.96 12.26
N GLU A 46 4.65 -2.57 12.92
CA GLU A 46 4.80 -1.18 13.34
C GLU A 46 5.61 -0.34 12.38
N THR A 47 6.14 -0.94 11.31
CA THR A 47 6.85 -0.16 10.29
C THR A 47 5.92 0.86 9.69
N VAL A 48 6.30 2.13 9.76
CA VAL A 48 5.50 3.22 9.21
C VAL A 48 5.87 3.42 7.75
N LEU A 49 4.87 3.37 6.89
CA LEU A 49 5.08 3.53 5.45
C LEU A 49 5.29 4.99 5.11
N LYS A 50 6.19 5.24 4.16
CA LYS A 50 6.50 6.59 3.71
C LYS A 50 6.25 6.71 2.23
N ALA A 51 5.94 7.92 1.78
CA ALA A 51 5.81 8.17 0.35
C ALA A 51 7.08 7.72 -0.36
N GLY A 52 6.92 7.02 -1.46
CA GLY A 52 8.04 6.49 -2.22
C GLY A 52 8.40 5.06 -1.85
N ASP A 53 7.85 4.53 -0.77
CA ASP A 53 8.03 3.12 -0.44
C ASP A 53 7.24 2.26 -1.40
N PHE A 54 7.63 0.98 -1.46
CA PHE A 54 6.86 -0.03 -2.16
C PHE A 54 6.58 -1.15 -1.17
N ILE A 55 5.35 -1.66 -1.16
CA ILE A 55 5.10 -2.89 -0.42
C ILE A 55 4.78 -3.99 -1.41
N TYR A 56 5.18 -5.20 -1.07
CA TYR A 56 4.95 -6.38 -1.89
C TYR A 56 4.03 -7.28 -1.10
N VAL A 57 2.89 -7.60 -1.68
CA VAL A 57 1.81 -8.27 -0.96
C VAL A 57 1.44 -9.54 -1.68
N LEU A 58 1.53 -10.67 -0.98
CA LEU A 58 1.05 -11.94 -1.52
C LEU A 58 -0.43 -12.03 -1.18
N THR A 59 -1.28 -12.15 -2.18
CA THR A 59 -2.70 -12.07 -1.96
C THR A 59 -3.47 -12.85 -3.02
N ALA A 60 -4.75 -13.07 -2.78
CA ALA A 60 -5.62 -13.62 -3.82
C ALA A 60 -5.73 -12.61 -4.96
N ALA A 61 -5.77 -13.12 -6.19
CA ALA A 61 -5.77 -12.25 -7.37
C ALA A 61 -6.91 -11.24 -7.34
N LYS A 62 -8.05 -11.62 -6.78
CA LYS A 62 -9.19 -10.71 -6.74
C LYS A 62 -8.97 -9.48 -5.89
N ASN A 63 -7.95 -9.49 -5.04
CA ASN A 63 -7.66 -8.35 -4.15
C ASN A 63 -6.68 -7.35 -4.75
N ALA A 64 -6.06 -7.69 -5.87
CA ALA A 64 -4.92 -6.91 -6.38
C ALA A 64 -5.28 -5.47 -6.65
N GLU A 65 -6.37 -5.22 -7.35
CA GLU A 65 -6.75 -3.86 -7.72
C GLU A 65 -7.06 -3.02 -6.49
N ARG A 66 -7.76 -3.63 -5.54
CA ARG A 66 -8.12 -2.94 -4.32
C ARG A 66 -6.88 -2.53 -3.52
N LEU A 67 -5.89 -3.40 -3.45
CA LEU A 67 -4.66 -3.09 -2.75
C LEU A 67 -3.90 -1.97 -3.43
N GLN A 68 -3.84 -1.98 -4.75
CA GLN A 68 -3.12 -0.94 -5.46
C GLN A 68 -3.73 0.43 -5.26
N LYS A 69 -5.05 0.49 -5.14
CA LYS A 69 -5.71 1.78 -4.92
C LYS A 69 -5.35 2.39 -3.58
N LEU A 70 -5.01 1.58 -2.59
CA LEU A 70 -4.66 2.11 -1.28
C LEU A 70 -3.37 2.90 -1.31
N GLY A 71 -2.48 2.61 -2.25
CA GLY A 71 -1.23 3.34 -2.39
C GLY A 71 -1.31 4.53 -3.31
N GLU A 72 -2.44 4.76 -3.96
CA GLU A 72 -2.57 5.86 -4.91
C GLU A 72 -2.88 7.16 -4.20
N GLU A 73 -2.46 8.24 -4.81
CA GLU A 73 -2.76 9.56 -4.30
C GLU A 73 -4.27 9.78 -4.25
N GLN A 74 -4.74 10.38 -3.15
CA GLN A 74 -6.16 10.69 -2.99
C GLN A 74 -6.36 12.17 -3.19
N LEU A 75 -7.21 12.53 -4.14
CA LEU A 75 -7.51 13.94 -4.38
C LEU A 75 -8.66 14.36 -3.47
N PRO A 76 -8.58 15.57 -2.89
CA PRO A 76 -9.69 16.08 -2.07
C PRO A 76 -10.94 16.23 -2.92
N LYS A 77 -12.10 15.98 -2.33
CA LYS A 77 -13.33 16.18 -3.04
C LYS A 77 -13.54 17.60 -3.48
N ASP A 78 -13.14 18.54 -2.66
CA ASP A 78 -13.28 19.95 -3.00
C ASP A 78 -12.54 20.31 -4.26
N HIS A 79 -11.45 19.61 -4.50
CA HIS A 79 -10.64 19.86 -5.68
C HIS A 79 -11.47 19.76 -6.95
N ILE A 80 -12.39 18.84 -6.98
CA ILE A 80 -13.16 18.59 -8.17
C ILE A 80 -14.22 19.64 -8.38
N ARG A 81 -14.67 20.23 -7.30
CA ARG A 81 -15.80 21.14 -7.38
C ARG A 81 -15.41 22.55 -7.64
N LYS A 82 -14.19 22.79 -7.83
CA LYS A 82 -13.72 24.13 -8.03
C LYS A 82 -13.83 24.62 -9.43
N ILE A 83 -14.67 24.12 -10.17
CA ILE A 83 -14.72 24.52 -11.56
C ILE A 83 -15.64 25.64 -11.89
#